data_2ff16e2cc81d3da8b32764c7385ccd47
#
_entry.id   2ff16e2cc81d3da8b32764c7385ccd47
#
_cell.length_a   1.000
_cell.length_b   1.000
_cell.length_c   1.000
_cell.angle_alpha   90.00
_cell.angle_beta   90.00
_cell.angle_gamma   90.00
#
_symmetry.space_group_name_H-M   'P 1'
#
loop_
_entity.id
_entity.type
_entity.pdbx_description
1 polymer ?
#
loop_
_entity_poly.entity_id
_entity_poly.type
_entity_poly.pdbx_seq_one_letter_code
_entity_poly.pdbx_strand_id
1 'polypeptide(L)'
;MANGTHDDSWESARLIDVGGHRLLLRCAGAGWPPVVLDAGLGDTTTSPEWAPVQRAVATFTQCCSHDRAGLGGSDPWPGQHTSLQAADALYQMLHVAGIAGPYVLVGHSLGGLHAQLFAARHPGETVGLVLVDATHEDHFAWLTRNQLSSEEMDEQRRFAAGENPEDIAFDTALEALRALRWRLDAPLVVLTRDHVPPEEQPPGWSPEREELLLATAHELQADLATRSPLGRLVVAERSGHNVQRYRPDLIIAAIREVVATARARRDTHDTAGGR
;
A
#
# COMPACT_ATOMS: atom_id res chain seq x y z
N MET A 1 35.61 -5.03 -8.21
CA MET A 1 34.92 -6.05 -7.43
C MET A 1 34.40 -5.34 -6.17
N ALA A 2 33.19 -4.83 -6.21
CA ALA A 2 32.55 -4.22 -5.05
C ALA A 2 31.74 -5.32 -4.38
N ASN A 3 32.19 -5.76 -3.19
CA ASN A 3 31.40 -6.59 -2.30
C ASN A 3 30.16 -5.80 -1.89
N GLY A 4 29.01 -6.11 -2.51
CA GLY A 4 27.74 -5.68 -1.99
C GLY A 4 27.53 -6.36 -0.63
N THR A 5 27.64 -5.60 0.43
CA THR A 5 27.18 -6.04 1.75
C THR A 5 25.66 -6.23 1.63
N HIS A 6 25.22 -7.50 1.54
CA HIS A 6 23.84 -7.85 1.83
C HIS A 6 23.56 -7.33 3.25
N ASP A 7 22.63 -6.39 3.34
CA ASP A 7 22.16 -5.88 4.63
C ASP A 7 21.27 -6.96 5.27
N ASP A 8 21.89 -7.82 6.11
CA ASP A 8 21.24 -8.91 6.83
C ASP A 8 20.35 -8.42 8.01
N SER A 9 19.87 -7.18 7.96
CA SER A 9 19.07 -6.56 9.05
C SER A 9 17.65 -7.12 9.21
N TRP A 10 17.22 -8.07 8.37
CA TRP A 10 15.94 -8.76 8.51
C TRP A 10 16.09 -10.01 9.39
N GLU A 11 15.62 -9.90 10.62
CA GLU A 11 15.76 -10.95 11.64
C GLU A 11 15.02 -12.26 11.27
N SER A 12 14.03 -12.22 10.36
CA SER A 12 13.33 -13.43 9.92
C SER A 12 12.72 -13.30 8.52
N ALA A 13 13.36 -13.85 7.51
CA ALA A 13 12.75 -14.11 6.21
C ALA A 13 12.17 -15.53 6.20
N ARG A 14 10.87 -15.68 5.93
CA ARG A 14 10.17 -16.97 5.94
C ARG A 14 9.22 -17.07 4.75
N LEU A 15 9.18 -18.25 4.14
CA LEU A 15 8.14 -18.62 3.18
C LEU A 15 6.94 -19.18 3.95
N ILE A 16 5.79 -18.52 3.81
CA ILE A 16 4.54 -18.85 4.51
C ILE A 16 3.57 -19.47 3.52
N ASP A 17 3.09 -20.68 3.76
CA ASP A 17 2.08 -21.33 2.92
C ASP A 17 0.71 -20.69 3.16
N VAL A 18 0.08 -20.23 2.07
CA VAL A 18 -1.24 -19.57 2.08
C VAL A 18 -2.25 -20.34 1.23
N GLY A 19 -2.24 -21.66 1.32
CA GLY A 19 -3.17 -22.53 0.63
C GLY A 19 -2.60 -23.16 -0.65
N GLY A 20 -1.35 -23.64 -0.57
CA GLY A 20 -0.69 -24.40 -1.64
C GLY A 20 0.29 -23.60 -2.48
N HIS A 21 0.54 -22.35 -2.15
CA HIS A 21 1.65 -21.52 -2.63
C HIS A 21 2.22 -20.71 -1.46
N ARG A 22 3.50 -20.35 -1.53
CA ARG A 22 4.19 -19.73 -0.41
C ARG A 22 4.56 -18.29 -0.74
N LEU A 23 4.26 -17.40 0.19
CA LEU A 23 4.64 -16.00 0.11
C LEU A 23 5.80 -15.70 1.06
N LEU A 24 6.74 -14.90 0.59
CA LEU A 24 7.87 -14.48 1.39
C LEU A 24 7.47 -13.33 2.31
N LEU A 25 7.59 -13.57 3.60
CA LEU A 25 7.40 -12.58 4.66
C LEU A 25 8.74 -12.26 5.32
N ARG A 26 9.02 -10.98 5.53
CA ARG A 26 10.17 -10.47 6.26
C ARG A 26 9.70 -9.55 7.36
N CYS A 27 10.19 -9.74 8.58
CA CYS A 27 9.89 -8.84 9.70
C CYS A 27 11.18 -8.45 10.42
N ALA A 28 11.21 -7.22 10.94
CA ALA A 28 12.27 -6.69 11.78
C ALA A 28 11.67 -5.81 12.90
N GLY A 29 12.44 -5.61 13.98
CA GLY A 29 11.99 -4.85 15.14
C GLY A 29 10.94 -5.59 15.96
N ALA A 30 10.46 -4.93 17.01
CA ALA A 30 9.46 -5.48 17.92
C ALA A 30 8.53 -4.37 18.44
N GLY A 31 7.34 -4.75 18.86
CA GLY A 31 6.35 -3.83 19.44
C GLY A 31 5.01 -3.88 18.71
N TRP A 32 4.04 -3.21 19.29
CA TRP A 32 2.66 -3.11 18.80
C TRP A 32 2.33 -1.66 18.44
N PRO A 33 1.48 -1.43 17.43
CA PRO A 33 0.98 -2.40 16.45
C PRO A 33 2.06 -2.80 15.45
N PRO A 34 2.01 -4.02 14.90
CA PRO A 34 2.83 -4.37 13.74
C PRO A 34 2.45 -3.50 12.55
N VAL A 35 3.46 -3.02 11.83
CA VAL A 35 3.31 -2.30 10.56
C VAL A 35 3.55 -3.29 9.43
N VAL A 36 2.64 -3.35 8.46
CA VAL A 36 2.72 -4.23 7.29
C VAL A 36 2.80 -3.38 6.03
N LEU A 37 3.87 -3.57 5.25
CA LEU A 37 4.14 -2.82 4.02
C LEU A 37 3.73 -3.65 2.80
N ASP A 38 3.02 -3.04 1.85
CA ASP A 38 2.65 -3.60 0.55
C ASP A 38 3.05 -2.65 -0.58
N ALA A 39 3.89 -3.11 -1.49
CA ALA A 39 4.49 -2.31 -2.56
C ALA A 39 3.54 -2.10 -3.76
N GLY A 40 3.93 -1.24 -4.70
CA GLY A 40 3.22 -1.03 -5.96
C GLY A 40 3.28 -2.24 -6.90
N LEU A 41 2.55 -2.18 -8.03
CA LEU A 41 2.54 -3.25 -9.03
C LEU A 41 3.96 -3.49 -9.58
N GLY A 42 4.36 -4.75 -9.67
CA GLY A 42 5.67 -5.15 -10.17
C GLY A 42 6.84 -4.85 -9.23
N ASP A 43 6.58 -4.23 -8.07
CA ASP A 43 7.61 -3.87 -7.09
C ASP A 43 7.55 -4.79 -5.86
N THR A 44 8.69 -4.92 -5.19
CA THR A 44 8.82 -5.64 -3.92
C THR A 44 9.19 -4.68 -2.81
N THR A 45 8.76 -4.98 -1.60
CA THR A 45 9.18 -4.18 -0.44
C THR A 45 10.65 -4.38 -0.07
N THR A 46 11.35 -5.29 -0.76
CA THR A 46 12.81 -5.47 -0.66
C THR A 46 13.59 -4.58 -1.61
N SER A 47 12.93 -3.79 -2.45
CA SER A 47 13.61 -2.82 -3.29
C SER A 47 14.40 -1.81 -2.45
N PRO A 48 15.51 -1.28 -2.97
CA PRO A 48 16.32 -0.29 -2.26
C PRO A 48 15.53 0.95 -1.82
N GLU A 49 14.44 1.24 -2.50
CA GLU A 49 13.60 2.43 -2.25
C GLU A 49 12.78 2.29 -0.95
N TRP A 50 12.38 1.06 -0.59
CA TRP A 50 11.68 0.79 0.67
C TRP A 50 12.59 0.60 1.87
N ALA A 51 13.87 0.27 1.66
CA ALA A 51 14.80 -0.03 2.73
C ALA A 51 14.94 1.09 3.81
N PRO A 52 14.95 2.41 3.47
CA PRO A 52 14.97 3.46 4.48
C PRO A 52 13.72 3.45 5.37
N VAL A 53 12.54 3.22 4.77
CA VAL A 53 11.25 3.16 5.51
C VAL A 53 11.25 1.98 6.47
N GLN A 54 11.58 0.81 5.98
CA GLN A 54 11.60 -0.43 6.76
C GLN A 54 12.53 -0.33 7.97
N ARG A 55 13.79 0.10 7.75
CA ARG A 55 14.77 0.27 8.84
C ARG A 55 14.31 1.27 9.88
N ALA A 56 13.78 2.41 9.45
CA ALA A 56 13.31 3.43 10.38
C ALA A 56 12.09 2.96 11.20
N VAL A 57 11.13 2.27 10.57
CA VAL A 57 9.94 1.75 11.25
C VAL A 57 10.31 0.66 12.25
N ALA A 58 11.23 -0.23 11.92
CA ALA A 58 11.71 -1.30 12.79
C ALA A 58 12.35 -0.78 14.10
N THR A 59 12.77 0.50 14.15
CA THR A 59 13.33 1.09 15.38
C THR A 59 12.28 1.40 16.45
N PHE A 60 10.98 1.46 16.10
CA PHE A 60 9.94 1.86 17.07
C PHE A 60 8.72 0.93 17.13
N THR A 61 8.60 -0.02 16.20
CA THR A 61 7.58 -1.09 16.23
C THR A 61 8.03 -2.27 15.38
N GLN A 62 7.30 -3.39 15.44
CA GLN A 62 7.51 -4.48 14.48
C GLN A 62 7.13 -4.00 13.07
N CYS A 63 8.01 -4.16 12.11
CA CYS A 63 7.79 -3.85 10.70
C CYS A 63 7.90 -5.13 9.88
N CYS A 64 6.84 -5.48 9.17
CA CYS A 64 6.78 -6.62 8.27
C CYS A 64 6.58 -6.15 6.84
N SER A 65 7.20 -6.84 5.90
CA SER A 65 6.99 -6.67 4.46
C SER A 65 6.85 -8.02 3.80
N HIS A 66 6.19 -8.07 2.67
CA HIS A 66 6.01 -9.31 1.93
C HIS A 66 6.22 -9.08 0.44
N ASP A 67 6.59 -10.15 -0.24
CA ASP A 67 6.57 -10.17 -1.70
C ASP A 67 5.25 -10.85 -2.12
N ARG A 68 4.48 -10.21 -3.02
CA ARG A 68 3.26 -10.81 -3.58
C ARG A 68 3.61 -12.01 -4.44
N ALA A 69 2.62 -12.86 -4.74
CA ALA A 69 2.80 -14.04 -5.57
C ALA A 69 3.44 -13.71 -6.92
N GLY A 70 4.47 -14.48 -7.30
CA GLY A 70 5.25 -14.26 -8.53
C GLY A 70 6.33 -13.18 -8.43
N LEU A 71 6.42 -12.46 -7.32
CA LEU A 71 7.45 -11.44 -7.09
C LEU A 71 8.52 -11.93 -6.11
N GLY A 72 9.73 -11.41 -6.28
CA GLY A 72 10.84 -11.60 -5.34
C GLY A 72 11.09 -13.07 -4.99
N GLY A 73 10.91 -13.41 -3.73
CA GLY A 73 11.09 -14.77 -3.23
C GLY A 73 9.80 -15.58 -3.08
N SER A 74 8.65 -15.04 -3.49
CA SER A 74 7.35 -15.72 -3.39
C SER A 74 7.13 -16.69 -4.55
N ASP A 75 6.41 -17.80 -4.28
CA ASP A 75 5.96 -18.70 -5.32
C ASP A 75 4.96 -17.97 -6.24
N PRO A 76 4.87 -18.33 -7.53
CA PRO A 76 3.85 -17.79 -8.41
C PRO A 76 2.46 -18.27 -7.98
N TRP A 77 1.44 -17.46 -8.27
CA TRP A 77 0.05 -17.89 -8.14
C TRP A 77 -0.27 -18.95 -9.21
N PRO A 78 -1.07 -19.98 -8.91
CA PRO A 78 -1.50 -20.95 -9.91
C PRO A 78 -2.49 -20.31 -10.91
N GLY A 79 -1.97 -19.73 -11.99
CA GLY A 79 -2.76 -19.01 -13.00
C GLY A 79 -2.98 -17.53 -12.64
N GLN A 80 -3.91 -16.89 -13.34
CA GLN A 80 -4.30 -15.50 -13.06
C GLN A 80 -4.99 -15.40 -11.70
N HIS A 81 -4.73 -14.32 -10.98
CA HIS A 81 -5.34 -14.04 -9.68
C HIS A 81 -5.88 -12.61 -9.60
N THR A 82 -6.60 -12.31 -8.53
CA THR A 82 -7.23 -11.00 -8.33
C THR A 82 -6.64 -10.28 -7.12
N SER A 83 -6.76 -8.95 -7.10
CA SER A 83 -6.40 -8.15 -5.91
C SER A 83 -7.21 -8.53 -4.66
N LEU A 84 -8.42 -9.05 -4.82
CA LEU A 84 -9.19 -9.61 -3.70
C LEU A 84 -8.50 -10.83 -3.09
N GLN A 85 -8.00 -11.75 -3.95
CA GLN A 85 -7.25 -12.92 -3.51
C GLN A 85 -5.89 -12.54 -2.90
N ALA A 86 -5.23 -11.52 -3.45
CA ALA A 86 -3.97 -11.02 -2.89
C ALA A 86 -4.16 -10.43 -1.47
N ALA A 87 -5.23 -9.66 -1.25
CA ALA A 87 -5.57 -9.14 0.08
C ALA A 87 -5.94 -10.27 1.07
N ASP A 88 -6.65 -11.30 0.63
CA ASP A 88 -6.96 -12.48 1.45
C ASP A 88 -5.70 -13.29 1.77
N ALA A 89 -4.80 -13.44 0.81
CA ALA A 89 -3.53 -14.13 1.01
C ALA A 89 -2.64 -13.39 2.02
N LEU A 90 -2.62 -12.05 1.99
CA LEU A 90 -1.95 -11.23 3.00
C LEU A 90 -2.52 -11.49 4.40
N TYR A 91 -3.85 -11.48 4.54
CA TYR A 91 -4.51 -11.80 5.80
C TYR A 91 -4.12 -13.20 6.33
N GLN A 92 -4.23 -14.21 5.48
CA GLN A 92 -3.86 -15.59 5.83
C GLN A 92 -2.38 -15.71 6.20
N MET A 93 -1.50 -15.06 5.44
CA MET A 93 -0.06 -15.09 5.69
C MET A 93 0.29 -14.54 7.07
N LEU A 94 -0.28 -13.42 7.48
CA LEU A 94 -0.04 -12.82 8.79
C LEU A 94 -0.49 -13.75 9.92
N HIS A 95 -1.66 -14.40 9.79
CA HIS A 95 -2.18 -15.33 10.77
C HIS A 95 -1.35 -16.62 10.86
N VAL A 96 -1.01 -17.23 9.72
CA VAL A 96 -0.17 -18.44 9.69
C VAL A 96 1.23 -18.15 10.22
N ALA A 97 1.77 -16.97 9.96
CA ALA A 97 3.06 -16.53 10.46
C ALA A 97 3.06 -16.23 11.97
N GLY A 98 1.89 -16.14 12.63
CA GLY A 98 1.75 -15.79 14.02
C GLY A 98 2.04 -14.32 14.32
N ILE A 99 1.87 -13.44 13.33
CA ILE A 99 1.99 -12.00 13.55
C ILE A 99 0.67 -11.50 14.15
N ALA A 100 0.71 -11.16 15.44
CA ALA A 100 -0.49 -10.78 16.17
C ALA A 100 -0.96 -9.37 15.78
N GLY A 101 -2.18 -9.26 15.23
CA GLY A 101 -2.85 -7.98 14.97
C GLY A 101 -3.37 -7.30 16.25
N PRO A 102 -4.15 -6.23 16.09
CA PRO A 102 -4.46 -5.55 14.84
C PRO A 102 -3.27 -4.75 14.27
N TYR A 103 -3.29 -4.49 12.96
CA TYR A 103 -2.17 -3.98 12.18
C TYR A 103 -2.31 -2.50 11.81
N VAL A 104 -1.18 -1.84 11.56
CA VAL A 104 -1.11 -0.65 10.71
C VAL A 104 -0.68 -1.10 9.33
N LEU A 105 -1.52 -0.86 8.32
CA LEU A 105 -1.24 -1.21 6.94
C LEU A 105 -0.66 0.00 6.20
N VAL A 106 0.35 -0.23 5.39
CA VAL A 106 1.00 0.79 4.56
C VAL A 106 1.04 0.28 3.13
N GLY A 107 0.34 0.93 2.22
CA GLY A 107 0.25 0.48 0.83
C GLY A 107 0.55 1.57 -0.17
N HIS A 108 1.43 1.28 -1.14
CA HIS A 108 1.73 2.15 -2.27
C HIS A 108 1.01 1.67 -3.52
N SER A 109 0.38 2.59 -4.27
CA SER A 109 -0.23 2.29 -5.56
C SER A 109 -1.18 1.08 -5.47
N LEU A 110 -0.92 -0.04 -6.16
CA LEU A 110 -1.68 -1.29 -6.07
C LEU A 110 -1.69 -1.87 -4.65
N GLY A 111 -0.57 -1.83 -3.92
CA GLY A 111 -0.53 -2.22 -2.51
C GLY A 111 -1.44 -1.37 -1.63
N GLY A 112 -1.67 -0.10 -2.02
CA GLY A 112 -2.67 0.76 -1.39
C GLY A 112 -4.11 0.28 -1.63
N LEU A 113 -4.41 -0.29 -2.79
CA LEU A 113 -5.69 -0.95 -3.07
C LEU A 113 -5.88 -2.18 -2.18
N HIS A 114 -4.83 -3.02 -2.04
CA HIS A 114 -4.86 -4.20 -1.15
C HIS A 114 -5.06 -3.81 0.32
N ALA A 115 -4.38 -2.76 0.79
CA ALA A 115 -4.54 -2.26 2.15
C ALA A 115 -5.97 -1.75 2.42
N GLN A 116 -6.61 -1.09 1.45
CA GLN A 116 -8.01 -0.68 1.52
C GLN A 116 -8.95 -1.90 1.58
N LEU A 117 -8.73 -2.90 0.72
CA LEU A 117 -9.50 -4.15 0.72
C LEU A 117 -9.38 -4.89 2.05
N PHE A 118 -8.15 -5.00 2.58
CA PHE A 118 -7.92 -5.61 3.89
C PHE A 118 -8.69 -4.86 4.99
N ALA A 119 -8.56 -3.54 5.06
CA ALA A 119 -9.24 -2.72 6.06
C ALA A 119 -10.78 -2.81 5.94
N ALA A 120 -11.31 -2.87 4.72
CA ALA A 120 -12.74 -3.01 4.46
C ALA A 120 -13.30 -4.37 4.90
N ARG A 121 -12.53 -5.44 4.71
CA ARG A 121 -12.97 -6.83 4.97
C ARG A 121 -12.65 -7.29 6.41
N HIS A 122 -11.60 -6.71 7.00
CA HIS A 122 -11.12 -7.06 8.34
C HIS A 122 -10.99 -5.80 9.24
N PRO A 123 -12.07 -5.05 9.46
CA PRO A 123 -12.01 -3.77 10.18
C PRO A 123 -11.52 -3.92 11.62
N GLY A 124 -11.77 -5.06 12.27
CA GLY A 124 -11.25 -5.36 13.62
C GLY A 124 -9.75 -5.65 13.67
N GLU A 125 -9.13 -5.92 12.52
CA GLU A 125 -7.71 -6.23 12.39
C GLU A 125 -6.89 -5.01 11.92
N THR A 126 -7.53 -3.85 11.73
CA THR A 126 -6.87 -2.64 11.23
C THR A 126 -6.99 -1.51 12.24
N VAL A 127 -5.87 -1.08 12.84
CA VAL A 127 -5.82 0.03 13.80
C VAL A 127 -5.20 1.30 13.23
N GLY A 128 -4.83 1.28 11.95
CA GLY A 128 -4.34 2.44 11.23
C GLY A 128 -3.99 2.13 9.80
N LEU A 129 -3.97 3.15 8.96
CA LEU A 129 -3.72 3.02 7.53
C LEU A 129 -2.87 4.18 7.02
N VAL A 130 -1.86 3.87 6.22
CA VAL A 130 -1.07 4.85 5.46
C VAL A 130 -1.17 4.48 3.98
N LEU A 131 -1.80 5.34 3.21
CA LEU A 131 -1.94 5.18 1.76
C LEU A 131 -0.94 6.09 1.06
N VAL A 132 -0.10 5.51 0.22
CA VAL A 132 0.98 6.21 -0.47
C VAL A 132 0.66 6.24 -1.95
N ASP A 133 0.15 7.35 -2.42
CA ASP A 133 -0.32 7.60 -3.79
C ASP A 133 -1.12 6.41 -4.34
N ALA A 134 -2.08 5.97 -3.53
CA ALA A 134 -2.77 4.69 -3.66
C ALA A 134 -3.78 4.66 -4.79
N THR A 135 -3.99 3.49 -5.37
CA THR A 135 -5.06 3.27 -6.36
C THR A 135 -6.43 3.48 -5.71
N HIS A 136 -7.25 4.33 -6.33
CA HIS A 136 -8.60 4.67 -5.91
C HIS A 136 -9.64 3.82 -6.66
N GLU A 137 -10.80 3.56 -6.08
CA GLU A 137 -11.88 2.83 -6.74
C GLU A 137 -12.39 3.49 -8.01
N ASP A 138 -12.22 4.82 -8.15
CA ASP A 138 -12.59 5.56 -9.36
C ASP A 138 -11.43 5.74 -10.36
N HIS A 139 -10.47 4.84 -10.36
CA HIS A 139 -9.30 4.84 -11.23
C HIS A 139 -9.65 5.06 -12.72
N PHE A 140 -10.64 4.34 -13.26
CA PHE A 140 -11.06 4.52 -14.65
C PHE A 140 -11.74 5.86 -14.92
N ALA A 141 -12.49 6.41 -13.97
CA ALA A 141 -13.05 7.75 -14.09
C ALA A 141 -11.93 8.81 -14.09
N TRP A 142 -10.89 8.60 -13.30
CA TRP A 142 -9.68 9.42 -13.30
C TRP A 142 -8.97 9.39 -14.65
N LEU A 143 -8.73 8.20 -15.24
CA LEU A 143 -8.13 8.06 -16.57
C LEU A 143 -8.96 8.79 -17.65
N THR A 144 -10.29 8.68 -17.59
CA THR A 144 -11.19 9.36 -18.51
C THR A 144 -11.09 10.90 -18.41
N ARG A 145 -11.02 11.44 -17.19
CA ARG A 145 -10.83 12.89 -16.98
C ARG A 145 -9.49 13.37 -17.51
N ASN A 146 -8.46 12.54 -17.50
CA ASN A 146 -7.13 12.84 -18.03
C ASN A 146 -7.06 12.70 -19.57
N GLN A 147 -8.22 12.61 -20.23
CA GLN A 147 -8.36 12.66 -21.69
C GLN A 147 -7.57 11.57 -22.43
N LEU A 148 -7.47 10.37 -21.85
CA LEU A 148 -6.94 9.23 -22.56
C LEU A 148 -7.80 8.93 -23.80
N SER A 149 -7.14 8.59 -24.90
CA SER A 149 -7.83 8.09 -26.11
C SER A 149 -8.55 6.77 -25.82
N SER A 150 -9.47 6.37 -26.71
CA SER A 150 -10.16 5.09 -26.57
C SER A 150 -9.18 3.92 -26.57
N GLU A 151 -8.12 3.97 -27.36
CA GLU A 151 -7.09 2.93 -27.42
C GLU A 151 -6.31 2.83 -26.11
N GLU A 152 -5.85 3.96 -25.55
CA GLU A 152 -5.21 4.01 -24.23
C GLU A 152 -6.13 3.51 -23.13
N MET A 153 -7.42 3.85 -23.17
CA MET A 153 -8.42 3.35 -22.20
C MET A 153 -8.61 1.83 -22.29
N ASP A 154 -8.63 1.27 -23.50
CA ASP A 154 -8.75 -0.17 -23.70
C ASP A 154 -7.48 -0.91 -23.24
N GLU A 155 -6.30 -0.33 -23.43
CA GLU A 155 -5.05 -0.83 -22.87
C GLU A 155 -5.09 -0.83 -21.34
N GLN A 156 -5.51 0.26 -20.72
CA GLN A 156 -5.64 0.34 -19.25
C GLN A 156 -6.65 -0.66 -18.69
N ARG A 157 -7.74 -0.95 -19.41
CA ARG A 157 -8.70 -1.99 -18.99
C ARG A 157 -8.09 -3.38 -19.08
N ARG A 158 -7.37 -3.72 -20.15
CA ARG A 158 -6.67 -5.00 -20.26
C ARG A 158 -5.62 -5.14 -19.16
N PHE A 159 -4.85 -4.07 -18.90
CA PHE A 159 -3.87 -4.02 -17.83
C PHE A 159 -4.52 -4.28 -16.45
N ALA A 160 -5.67 -3.67 -16.16
CA ALA A 160 -6.41 -3.88 -14.92
C ALA A 160 -7.08 -5.26 -14.84
N ALA A 161 -7.39 -5.88 -15.99
CA ALA A 161 -7.93 -7.24 -16.06
C ALA A 161 -6.84 -8.34 -15.96
N GLY A 162 -5.57 -7.96 -15.79
CA GLY A 162 -4.47 -8.88 -15.54
C GLY A 162 -3.40 -8.96 -16.63
N GLU A 163 -3.50 -8.23 -17.75
CA GLU A 163 -2.42 -8.12 -18.73
C GLU A 163 -1.29 -7.20 -18.19
N ASN A 164 -0.69 -7.58 -17.06
CA ASN A 164 0.33 -6.83 -16.36
C ASN A 164 1.42 -7.77 -15.80
N PRO A 165 2.56 -7.24 -15.31
CA PRO A 165 3.70 -8.06 -14.87
C PRO A 165 3.44 -9.08 -13.76
N GLU A 166 2.32 -8.96 -13.04
CA GLU A 166 1.95 -9.87 -11.95
C GLU A 166 0.79 -10.83 -12.32
N ASP A 167 0.25 -10.77 -13.53
CA ASP A 167 -0.98 -11.48 -13.93
C ASP A 167 -2.14 -11.28 -12.93
N ILE A 168 -2.19 -10.09 -12.29
CA ILE A 168 -3.16 -9.76 -11.25
C ILE A 168 -4.29 -8.88 -11.79
N ALA A 169 -5.52 -9.36 -11.72
CA ALA A 169 -6.70 -8.55 -12.04
C ALA A 169 -7.11 -7.69 -10.83
N PHE A 170 -7.22 -6.36 -11.03
CA PHE A 170 -7.64 -5.43 -9.98
C PHE A 170 -8.92 -4.64 -10.31
N ASP A 171 -9.46 -4.76 -11.51
CA ASP A 171 -10.71 -4.14 -11.94
C ASP A 171 -11.90 -4.52 -11.04
N THR A 172 -12.07 -5.81 -10.76
CA THR A 172 -13.12 -6.33 -9.85
C THR A 172 -12.94 -5.84 -8.42
N ALA A 173 -11.71 -5.55 -8.00
CA ALA A 173 -11.41 -4.99 -6.69
C ALA A 173 -11.84 -3.53 -6.56
N LEU A 174 -11.71 -2.74 -7.64
CA LEU A 174 -12.22 -1.36 -7.70
C LEU A 174 -13.75 -1.35 -7.54
N GLU A 175 -14.45 -2.24 -8.23
CA GLU A 175 -15.90 -2.39 -8.10
C GLU A 175 -16.32 -2.82 -6.69
N ALA A 176 -15.59 -3.76 -6.09
CA ALA A 176 -15.85 -4.24 -4.74
C ALA A 176 -15.70 -3.12 -3.70
N LEU A 177 -14.62 -2.31 -3.76
CA LEU A 177 -14.43 -1.17 -2.86
C LEU A 177 -15.53 -0.12 -3.01
N ARG A 178 -15.92 0.19 -4.26
CA ARG A 178 -17.04 1.12 -4.53
C ARG A 178 -18.34 0.63 -3.90
N ALA A 179 -18.64 -0.68 -4.01
CA ALA A 179 -19.84 -1.30 -3.44
C ALA A 179 -19.80 -1.31 -1.90
N LEU A 180 -18.65 -1.58 -1.29
CA LEU A 180 -18.46 -1.66 0.15
C LEU A 180 -18.59 -0.30 0.85
N ARG A 181 -18.30 0.80 0.16
CA ARG A 181 -18.29 2.17 0.76
C ARG A 181 -17.58 2.17 2.11
N TRP A 182 -16.43 1.52 2.16
CA TRP A 182 -15.71 1.25 3.38
C TRP A 182 -15.41 2.52 4.20
N ARG A 183 -15.35 2.35 5.51
CA ARG A 183 -14.95 3.39 6.47
C ARG A 183 -14.06 2.76 7.53
N LEU A 184 -13.17 3.57 8.09
CA LEU A 184 -12.22 3.15 9.11
C LEU A 184 -12.35 4.06 10.34
N ASP A 185 -12.61 3.51 11.52
CA ASP A 185 -12.54 4.26 12.79
C ASP A 185 -11.14 4.10 13.41
N ALA A 186 -10.13 4.52 12.66
CA ALA A 186 -8.73 4.51 13.05
C ALA A 186 -7.97 5.62 12.31
N PRO A 187 -6.76 6.02 12.74
CA PRO A 187 -5.96 7.02 12.04
C PRO A 187 -5.65 6.58 10.61
N LEU A 188 -5.80 7.53 9.69
CA LEU A 188 -5.54 7.36 8.26
C LEU A 188 -4.71 8.54 7.76
N VAL A 189 -3.55 8.27 7.18
CA VAL A 189 -2.75 9.26 6.47
C VAL A 189 -2.66 8.87 5.00
N VAL A 190 -3.05 9.79 4.13
CA VAL A 190 -2.93 9.63 2.68
C VAL A 190 -1.85 10.57 2.19
N LEU A 191 -0.83 10.05 1.51
CA LEU A 191 0.21 10.82 0.83
C LEU A 191 -0.06 10.82 -0.66
N THR A 192 0.11 11.96 -1.32
CA THR A 192 -0.03 12.11 -2.77
C THR A 192 1.17 12.83 -3.37
N ARG A 193 1.49 12.54 -4.61
CA ARG A 193 2.52 13.22 -5.40
C ARG A 193 2.21 14.71 -5.59
N ASP A 194 3.21 15.52 -5.95
CA ASP A 194 3.01 16.94 -6.34
C ASP A 194 3.49 17.27 -7.75
N HIS A 195 4.17 16.33 -8.43
CA HIS A 195 4.61 16.49 -9.82
C HIS A 195 4.79 15.13 -10.50
N VAL A 196 5.09 15.15 -11.80
CA VAL A 196 5.48 13.97 -12.57
C VAL A 196 6.93 14.14 -13.03
N PRO A 197 7.88 13.42 -12.42
CA PRO A 197 9.29 13.52 -12.77
C PRO A 197 9.52 13.21 -14.26
N PRO A 198 10.54 13.82 -14.90
CA PRO A 198 10.80 13.62 -16.33
C PRO A 198 10.89 12.14 -16.76
N GLU A 199 11.44 11.28 -15.91
CA GLU A 199 11.55 9.84 -16.15
C GLU A 199 10.23 9.07 -16.07
N GLU A 200 9.19 9.67 -15.48
CA GLU A 200 7.82 9.11 -15.37
C GLU A 200 6.87 9.69 -16.45
N GLN A 201 7.34 10.65 -17.25
CA GLN A 201 6.50 11.34 -18.24
C GLN A 201 6.36 10.50 -19.53
N PRO A 202 5.13 10.17 -19.96
CA PRO A 202 4.91 9.46 -21.21
C PRO A 202 5.15 10.39 -22.43
N PRO A 203 5.28 9.83 -23.65
CA PRO A 203 5.33 10.63 -24.87
C PRO A 203 4.16 11.62 -25.00
N GLY A 204 4.44 12.82 -25.45
CA GLY A 204 3.41 13.89 -25.60
C GLY A 204 3.02 14.57 -24.29
N TRP A 205 3.86 14.45 -23.24
CA TRP A 205 3.65 15.18 -21.99
C TRP A 205 3.66 16.69 -22.18
N SER A 206 2.80 17.40 -21.45
CA SER A 206 2.76 18.86 -21.41
C SER A 206 2.46 19.35 -20.00
N PRO A 207 2.78 20.62 -19.67
CA PRO A 207 2.43 21.21 -18.37
C PRO A 207 0.92 21.19 -18.08
N GLU A 208 0.09 21.39 -19.10
CA GLU A 208 -1.38 21.38 -18.96
C GLU A 208 -1.88 19.96 -18.64
N ARG A 209 -1.26 18.92 -19.23
CA ARG A 209 -1.57 17.53 -18.92
C ARG A 209 -1.15 17.17 -17.49
N GLU A 210 0.01 17.67 -17.05
CA GLU A 210 0.46 17.51 -15.66
C GLU A 210 -0.49 18.15 -14.66
N GLU A 211 -0.90 19.41 -14.90
CA GLU A 211 -1.83 20.13 -14.03
C GLU A 211 -3.15 19.35 -13.87
N LEU A 212 -3.72 18.88 -14.98
CA LEU A 212 -4.97 18.10 -14.98
C LEU A 212 -4.80 16.77 -14.21
N LEU A 213 -3.69 16.06 -14.45
CA LEU A 213 -3.38 14.80 -13.76
C LEU A 213 -3.25 15.01 -12.26
N LEU A 214 -2.48 16.01 -11.84
CA LEU A 214 -2.27 16.30 -10.42
C LEU A 214 -3.55 16.75 -9.73
N ALA A 215 -4.33 17.65 -10.35
CA ALA A 215 -5.61 18.10 -9.80
C ALA A 215 -6.55 16.92 -9.55
N THR A 216 -6.69 16.03 -10.54
CA THR A 216 -7.56 14.86 -10.44
C THR A 216 -7.02 13.83 -9.43
N ALA A 217 -5.71 13.61 -9.41
CA ALA A 217 -5.07 12.73 -8.42
C ALA A 217 -5.32 13.26 -7.00
N HIS A 218 -5.12 14.56 -6.76
CA HIS A 218 -5.34 15.16 -5.45
C HIS A 218 -6.81 15.05 -5.01
N GLU A 219 -7.80 15.20 -5.91
CA GLU A 219 -9.21 14.97 -5.60
C GLU A 219 -9.45 13.54 -5.10
N LEU A 220 -8.93 12.54 -5.80
CA LEU A 220 -9.11 11.13 -5.43
C LEU A 220 -8.41 10.80 -4.10
N GLN A 221 -7.19 11.27 -3.90
CA GLN A 221 -6.48 11.04 -2.64
C GLN A 221 -7.13 11.81 -1.47
N ALA A 222 -7.72 12.98 -1.72
CA ALA A 222 -8.50 13.69 -0.72
C ALA A 222 -9.79 12.93 -0.34
N ASP A 223 -10.46 12.29 -1.32
CA ASP A 223 -11.61 11.42 -1.03
C ASP A 223 -11.20 10.23 -0.15
N LEU A 224 -10.07 9.57 -0.44
CA LEU A 224 -9.55 8.49 0.42
C LEU A 224 -9.34 8.98 1.86
N ALA A 225 -8.84 10.18 2.06
CA ALA A 225 -8.66 10.73 3.40
C ALA A 225 -9.98 10.87 4.18
N THR A 226 -11.12 11.04 3.49
CA THR A 226 -12.45 11.11 4.12
C THR A 226 -12.94 9.76 4.65
N ARG A 227 -12.26 8.66 4.34
CA ARG A 227 -12.66 7.30 4.78
C ARG A 227 -12.52 7.10 6.29
N SER A 228 -11.83 8.01 6.97
CA SER A 228 -11.74 8.02 8.43
C SER A 228 -12.04 9.42 8.99
N PRO A 229 -12.72 9.53 10.15
CA PRO A 229 -12.83 10.82 10.86
C PRO A 229 -11.49 11.35 11.36
N LEU A 230 -10.46 10.50 11.44
CA LEU A 230 -9.08 10.85 11.76
C LEU A 230 -8.18 10.86 10.50
N GLY A 231 -8.81 10.94 9.32
CA GLY A 231 -8.10 10.93 8.06
C GLY A 231 -7.56 12.30 7.66
N ARG A 232 -6.38 12.32 7.05
CA ARG A 232 -5.79 13.54 6.49
C ARG A 232 -4.98 13.26 5.23
N LEU A 233 -4.90 14.26 4.37
CA LEU A 233 -4.07 14.25 3.16
C LEU A 233 -2.75 14.98 3.40
N VAL A 234 -1.67 14.48 2.82
CA VAL A 234 -0.34 15.10 2.77
C VAL A 234 0.12 15.13 1.33
N VAL A 235 0.41 16.30 0.83
CA VAL A 235 1.07 16.45 -0.47
C VAL A 235 2.58 16.26 -0.26
N ALA A 236 3.14 15.28 -0.95
CA ALA A 236 4.56 14.97 -0.89
C ALA A 236 5.32 15.89 -1.86
N GLU A 237 5.68 17.08 -1.37
CA GLU A 237 6.40 18.07 -2.18
C GLU A 237 7.68 17.49 -2.80
N ARG A 238 7.90 17.77 -4.08
CA ARG A 238 9.01 17.27 -4.91
C ARG A 238 9.02 15.75 -5.05
N SER A 239 7.84 15.14 -5.11
CA SER A 239 7.68 13.69 -5.24
C SER A 239 6.79 13.32 -6.43
N GLY A 240 7.25 12.38 -7.24
CA GLY A 240 6.43 11.64 -8.19
C GLY A 240 5.61 10.54 -7.52
N HIS A 241 5.12 9.60 -8.34
CA HIS A 241 4.32 8.46 -7.91
C HIS A 241 5.04 7.60 -6.85
N ASN A 242 6.34 7.44 -6.99
CA ASN A 242 7.15 6.62 -6.09
C ASN A 242 7.61 7.42 -4.85
N VAL A 243 6.67 7.81 -3.99
CA VAL A 243 6.94 8.65 -2.80
C VAL A 243 8.03 8.04 -1.92
N GLN A 244 8.11 6.70 -1.82
CA GLN A 244 9.14 5.97 -1.07
C GLN A 244 10.56 6.25 -1.59
N ARG A 245 10.69 6.59 -2.88
CA ARG A 245 11.97 6.96 -3.52
C ARG A 245 12.36 8.41 -3.22
N TYR A 246 11.39 9.33 -3.30
CA TYR A 246 11.64 10.77 -3.25
C TYR A 246 11.52 11.33 -1.83
N ARG A 247 10.54 10.86 -1.07
CA ARG A 247 10.19 11.40 0.25
C ARG A 247 9.91 10.28 1.27
N PRO A 248 10.87 9.35 1.49
CA PRO A 248 10.72 8.32 2.53
C PRO A 248 10.51 8.91 3.92
N ASP A 249 11.02 10.12 4.17
CA ASP A 249 10.82 10.88 5.41
C ASP A 249 9.35 11.12 5.73
N LEU A 250 8.52 11.46 4.74
CA LEU A 250 7.10 11.69 4.93
C LEU A 250 6.35 10.38 5.24
N ILE A 251 6.70 9.28 4.58
CA ILE A 251 6.11 7.97 4.86
C ILE A 251 6.45 7.55 6.30
N ILE A 252 7.71 7.68 6.71
CA ILE A 252 8.16 7.34 8.07
C ILE A 252 7.42 8.20 9.11
N ALA A 253 7.27 9.50 8.86
CA ALA A 253 6.54 10.40 9.75
C ALA A 253 5.06 10.02 9.86
N ALA A 254 4.40 9.69 8.73
CA ALA A 254 3.01 9.23 8.69
C ALA A 254 2.82 7.93 9.47
N ILE A 255 3.69 6.94 9.27
CA ILE A 255 3.64 5.66 10.00
C ILE A 255 3.81 5.90 11.51
N ARG A 256 4.79 6.73 11.90
CA ARG A 256 5.03 7.05 13.32
C ARG A 256 3.81 7.70 13.98
N GLU A 257 3.16 8.63 13.30
CA GLU A 257 1.94 9.29 13.76
C GLU A 257 0.79 8.31 13.93
N VAL A 258 0.55 7.47 12.92
CA VAL A 258 -0.51 6.45 12.94
C VAL A 258 -0.29 5.45 14.08
N VAL A 259 0.95 4.95 14.25
CA VAL A 259 1.33 4.05 15.34
C VAL A 259 1.13 4.71 16.71
N ALA A 260 1.55 5.97 16.88
CA ALA A 260 1.38 6.70 18.13
C ALA A 260 -0.09 6.91 18.48
N THR A 261 -0.92 7.27 17.49
CA THR A 261 -2.36 7.46 17.67
C THR A 261 -3.05 6.14 18.02
N ALA A 262 -2.68 5.03 17.36
CA ALA A 262 -3.23 3.71 17.67
C ALA A 262 -2.90 3.27 19.11
N ARG A 263 -1.68 3.53 19.57
CA ARG A 263 -1.27 3.27 20.96
C ARG A 263 -2.08 4.07 21.97
N ALA A 264 -2.21 5.37 21.75
CA ALA A 264 -2.97 6.25 22.63
C ALA A 264 -4.45 5.84 22.74
N ARG A 265 -5.06 5.41 21.62
CA ARG A 265 -6.46 4.91 21.60
C ARG A 265 -6.61 3.60 22.38
N ARG A 266 -5.66 2.68 22.29
CA ARG A 266 -5.67 1.43 23.05
C ARG A 266 -5.60 1.72 24.56
N ASP A 267 -4.68 2.57 24.99
CA ASP A 267 -4.48 2.90 26.40
C ASP A 267 -5.75 3.55 27.01
N THR A 268 -6.49 4.34 26.23
CA THR A 268 -7.78 4.93 26.67
C THR A 268 -8.89 3.89 26.81
N HIS A 269 -8.94 2.87 25.93
CA HIS A 269 -9.91 1.77 26.03
C HIS A 269 -9.64 0.87 27.25
N ASP A 270 -8.39 0.52 27.48
CA ASP A 270 -8.00 -0.34 28.62
C ASP A 270 -8.32 0.35 29.97
N THR A 271 -8.16 1.68 30.06
CA THR A 271 -8.50 2.46 31.25
C THR A 271 -10.02 2.63 31.48
N ALA A 272 -10.82 2.64 30.40
CA ALA A 272 -12.28 2.77 30.49
C ALA A 272 -12.98 1.43 30.81
N GLY A 273 -12.43 0.29 30.40
CA GLY A 273 -12.97 -1.05 30.64
C GLY A 273 -12.61 -1.66 32.01
N GLY A 274 -11.70 -1.02 32.74
CA GLY A 274 -11.25 -1.48 34.08
C GLY A 274 -11.99 -0.87 35.29
N ARG A 275 -13.17 -0.26 35.08
CA ARG A 275 -13.99 0.28 36.17
C ARG A 275 -15.28 -0.51 36.40
#